data_98f4aa37831dba039ef4b605b578efcc
#
_entry.id   98f4aa37831dba039ef4b605b578efcc
#
_cell.length_a   1.000
_cell.length_b   1.000
_cell.length_c   1.000
_cell.angle_alpha   90.00
_cell.angle_beta   90.00
_cell.angle_gamma   90.00
#
_symmetry.space_group_name_H-M   'P 1'
#
loop_
_entity.id
_entity.type
_entity.pdbx_description
1 polymer ?
#
loop_
_entity_poly.entity_id
_entity_poly.type
_entity_poly.pdbx_seq_one_letter_code
_entity_poly.pdbx_strand_id
1 'polypeptide(L)'
;MKVLALSDEICKALYDHYVPGMLKDYNLILACGDLDADYLSFIVTMARCPVLYVHGNHDESYEVKPPLGCDCVEDIIVVYKGLRILGLGGCVKYRPGEHQFTEKQMQKRIRKLKKKLKKYGGVDIVLSHAPVAGYGDLPDMAHKGFECFRDFIDAYHPRYWIHGHVHKSYDHTMERVHTHGDTTIINACSRYEFEIDEQSFEPCTLKGELPYVF
;
A
#
# COMPACT_ATOMS: atom_id res chain seq x y z
N MET A 1 -14.54 2.92 9.17
CA MET A 1 -13.84 3.78 8.19
C MET A 1 -13.82 3.07 6.85
N LYS A 2 -14.32 3.72 5.79
CA LYS A 2 -14.34 3.14 4.44
C LYS A 2 -13.03 3.46 3.71
N VAL A 3 -12.34 2.44 3.20
CA VAL A 3 -11.05 2.53 2.53
C VAL A 3 -11.16 2.05 1.10
N LEU A 4 -10.52 2.78 0.19
CA LEU A 4 -10.31 2.39 -1.21
C LEU A 4 -8.82 2.09 -1.40
N ALA A 5 -8.50 0.89 -1.86
CA ALA A 5 -7.17 0.52 -2.28
C ALA A 5 -7.09 0.45 -3.82
N LEU A 6 -5.99 0.96 -4.39
CA LEU A 6 -5.75 1.07 -5.83
C LEU A 6 -4.35 0.55 -6.16
N SER A 7 -4.17 -0.15 -7.27
CA SER A 7 -2.85 -0.56 -7.79
C SER A 7 -2.90 -0.97 -9.25
N ASP A 8 -1.77 -0.84 -9.93
CA ASP A 8 -1.40 -1.43 -11.22
C ASP A 8 -2.25 -0.96 -12.41
N GLU A 9 -3.55 -0.96 -12.29
CA GLU A 9 -4.47 -0.66 -13.40
C GLU A 9 -5.37 0.54 -13.08
N ILE A 10 -5.45 1.49 -13.99
CA ILE A 10 -6.41 2.59 -13.91
C ILE A 10 -7.83 2.02 -13.88
N CYS A 11 -8.55 2.29 -12.80
CA CYS A 11 -9.96 1.93 -12.73
C CYS A 11 -10.79 2.90 -13.59
N LYS A 12 -11.18 2.46 -14.80
CA LYS A 12 -11.93 3.29 -15.76
C LYS A 12 -13.20 3.89 -15.17
N ALA A 13 -13.88 3.16 -14.29
CA ALA A 13 -15.08 3.68 -13.62
C ALA A 13 -14.79 4.89 -12.74
N LEU A 14 -13.58 4.98 -12.16
CA LEU A 14 -13.15 6.08 -11.29
C LEU A 14 -12.42 7.20 -12.04
N TYR A 15 -12.11 7.02 -13.34
CA TYR A 15 -11.39 8.00 -14.14
C TYR A 15 -12.18 8.36 -15.40
N ASP A 16 -12.20 7.49 -16.43
CA ASP A 16 -12.85 7.77 -17.72
C ASP A 16 -14.37 7.97 -17.59
N HIS A 17 -14.99 7.25 -16.67
CA HIS A 17 -16.44 7.25 -16.43
C HIS A 17 -16.82 7.81 -15.05
N TYR A 18 -15.96 8.71 -14.53
CA TYR A 18 -16.20 9.30 -13.21
C TYR A 18 -17.52 10.08 -13.15
N VAL A 19 -18.31 9.79 -12.14
CA VAL A 19 -19.51 10.56 -11.82
C VAL A 19 -19.25 11.35 -10.53
N PRO A 20 -19.54 12.67 -10.49
CA PRO A 20 -19.32 13.47 -9.31
C PRO A 20 -19.92 12.88 -8.04
N GLY A 21 -19.07 12.75 -7.01
CA GLY A 21 -19.46 12.22 -5.71
C GLY A 21 -19.16 10.71 -5.51
N MET A 22 -18.67 9.98 -6.50
CA MET A 22 -18.30 8.56 -6.35
C MET A 22 -17.27 8.30 -5.25
N LEU A 23 -16.37 9.27 -4.99
CA LEU A 23 -15.31 9.16 -4.00
C LEU A 23 -15.64 9.83 -2.66
N LYS A 24 -16.84 10.41 -2.48
CA LYS A 24 -17.19 11.25 -1.32
C LYS A 24 -17.26 10.49 0.01
N ASP A 25 -17.56 9.19 -0.04
CA ASP A 25 -17.83 8.37 1.15
C ASP A 25 -16.57 7.62 1.65
N TYR A 26 -15.46 7.72 0.92
CA TYR A 26 -14.19 7.17 1.38
C TYR A 26 -13.52 8.09 2.40
N ASN A 27 -12.90 7.47 3.40
CA ASN A 27 -12.18 8.16 4.46
C ASN A 27 -10.66 8.11 4.24
N LEU A 28 -10.18 7.16 3.45
CA LEU A 28 -8.78 6.95 3.15
C LEU A 28 -8.64 6.24 1.80
N ILE A 29 -7.66 6.66 1.00
CA ILE A 29 -7.29 5.98 -0.24
C ILE A 29 -5.82 5.57 -0.14
N LEU A 30 -5.55 4.29 -0.46
CA LEU A 30 -4.23 3.66 -0.41
C LEU A 30 -3.83 3.22 -1.82
N ALA A 31 -2.74 3.76 -2.36
CA ALA A 31 -2.24 3.41 -3.70
C ALA A 31 -0.96 2.58 -3.59
N CYS A 32 -1.03 1.34 -4.08
CA CYS A 32 0.03 0.33 -3.92
C CYS A 32 1.06 0.34 -5.07
N GLY A 33 1.19 1.44 -5.82
CA GLY A 33 2.15 1.60 -6.91
C GLY A 33 1.67 1.16 -8.29
N ASP A 34 2.53 1.42 -9.29
CA ASP A 34 2.32 1.18 -10.71
C ASP A 34 1.03 1.84 -11.25
N LEU A 35 0.80 3.08 -10.87
CA LEU A 35 -0.32 3.90 -11.30
C LEU A 35 0.17 5.20 -11.95
N ASP A 36 -0.57 5.70 -12.93
CA ASP A 36 -0.25 6.98 -13.55
C ASP A 36 -0.38 8.13 -12.56
N ALA A 37 0.60 9.07 -12.55
CA ALA A 37 0.62 10.21 -11.64
C ALA A 37 -0.58 11.15 -11.83
N ASP A 38 -1.04 11.33 -13.08
CA ASP A 38 -2.21 12.15 -13.38
C ASP A 38 -3.49 11.48 -12.88
N TYR A 39 -3.56 10.14 -12.94
CA TYR A 39 -4.67 9.39 -12.36
C TYR A 39 -4.76 9.61 -10.85
N LEU A 40 -3.65 9.48 -10.12
CA LEU A 40 -3.66 9.71 -8.66
C LEU A 40 -3.95 11.17 -8.32
N SER A 41 -3.42 12.14 -9.10
CA SER A 41 -3.71 13.56 -8.94
C SER A 41 -5.19 13.88 -9.19
N PHE A 42 -5.82 13.18 -10.12
CA PHE A 42 -7.25 13.24 -10.33
C PHE A 42 -8.03 12.66 -9.15
N ILE A 43 -7.66 11.46 -8.69
CA ILE A 43 -8.32 10.80 -7.56
C ILE A 43 -8.31 11.68 -6.31
N VAL A 44 -7.16 12.26 -5.93
CA VAL A 44 -7.07 13.13 -4.74
C VAL A 44 -7.88 14.41 -4.90
N THR A 45 -7.96 14.95 -6.11
CA THR A 45 -8.78 16.14 -6.41
C THR A 45 -10.27 15.87 -6.23
N MET A 46 -10.73 14.66 -6.58
CA MET A 46 -12.14 14.27 -6.50
C MET A 46 -12.52 13.67 -5.12
N ALA A 47 -11.56 13.14 -4.40
CA ALA A 47 -11.74 12.63 -3.05
C ALA A 47 -11.76 13.78 -2.03
N ARG A 48 -12.38 13.50 -0.85
CA ARG A 48 -12.34 14.41 0.30
C ARG A 48 -11.56 13.79 1.46
N CYS A 49 -10.58 12.96 1.13
CA CYS A 49 -9.77 12.22 2.09
C CYS A 49 -8.33 12.11 1.59
N PRO A 50 -7.38 11.77 2.46
CA PRO A 50 -5.99 11.56 2.07
C PRO A 50 -5.84 10.45 1.06
N VAL A 51 -4.86 10.61 0.15
CA VAL A 51 -4.37 9.58 -0.75
C VAL A 51 -2.92 9.31 -0.40
N LEU A 52 -2.65 8.15 0.18
CA LEU A 52 -1.31 7.70 0.55
C LEU A 52 -0.80 6.71 -0.48
N TYR A 53 0.46 6.83 -0.90
CA TYR A 53 1.00 5.93 -1.91
C TYR A 53 2.40 5.41 -1.58
N VAL A 54 2.74 4.30 -2.22
CA VAL A 54 4.10 3.78 -2.37
C VAL A 54 4.41 3.61 -3.86
N HIS A 55 5.69 3.59 -4.22
CA HIS A 55 6.08 3.31 -5.60
C HIS A 55 5.96 1.82 -5.93
N GLY A 56 5.49 1.53 -7.12
CA GLY A 56 5.72 0.26 -7.78
C GLY A 56 7.02 0.24 -8.57
N ASN A 57 7.26 -0.81 -9.33
CA ASN A 57 8.50 -0.94 -10.10
C ASN A 57 8.44 -0.24 -11.47
N HIS A 58 7.33 0.38 -11.82
CA HIS A 58 7.15 1.18 -13.04
C HIS A 58 6.91 2.67 -12.76
N ASP A 59 7.09 3.12 -11.52
CA ASP A 59 6.84 4.50 -11.10
C ASP A 59 8.10 5.40 -11.16
N GLU A 60 9.11 5.04 -11.95
CA GLU A 60 10.34 5.82 -12.15
C GLU A 60 10.04 7.26 -12.61
N SER A 61 8.93 7.46 -13.33
CA SER A 61 8.47 8.78 -13.78
C SER A 61 8.10 9.73 -12.63
N TYR A 62 7.82 9.22 -11.44
CA TYR A 62 7.46 10.02 -10.26
C TYR A 62 8.62 10.88 -9.75
N GLU A 63 9.89 10.52 -10.06
CA GLU A 63 11.06 11.36 -9.77
C GLU A 63 10.98 12.72 -10.49
N VAL A 64 10.34 12.77 -11.66
CA VAL A 64 10.18 13.98 -12.47
C VAL A 64 8.78 14.58 -12.34
N LYS A 65 7.76 13.72 -12.30
CA LYS A 65 6.35 14.11 -12.24
C LYS A 65 5.63 13.28 -11.18
N PRO A 66 5.75 13.63 -9.89
CA PRO A 66 5.05 12.91 -8.83
C PRO A 66 3.53 13.17 -8.87
N PRO A 67 2.71 12.28 -8.30
CA PRO A 67 1.27 12.52 -8.15
C PRO A 67 1.02 13.68 -7.19
N LEU A 68 0.42 14.76 -7.72
CA LEU A 68 0.19 16.00 -6.97
C LEU A 68 -0.94 15.81 -5.95
N GLY A 69 -0.71 16.28 -4.72
CA GLY A 69 -1.69 16.23 -3.63
C GLY A 69 -1.79 14.84 -2.95
N CYS A 70 -0.97 13.88 -3.36
CA CYS A 70 -0.84 12.58 -2.71
C CYS A 70 0.43 12.54 -1.87
N ASP A 71 0.43 11.73 -0.80
CA ASP A 71 1.57 11.62 0.11
C ASP A 71 2.28 10.26 -0.04
N CYS A 72 3.58 10.31 -0.35
CA CYS A 72 4.44 9.13 -0.34
C CYS A 72 4.71 8.70 1.11
N VAL A 73 4.41 7.43 1.42
CA VAL A 73 4.56 6.90 2.79
C VAL A 73 5.68 5.87 2.91
N GLU A 74 6.58 5.81 1.94
CA GLU A 74 7.70 4.85 1.98
C GLU A 74 8.64 5.09 3.14
N ASP A 75 8.96 4.01 3.86
CA ASP A 75 9.89 3.97 4.99
C ASP A 75 9.54 4.95 6.13
N ILE A 76 8.29 5.41 6.20
CA ILE A 76 7.77 6.27 7.28
C ILE A 76 6.50 5.67 7.90
N ILE A 77 6.17 6.11 9.11
CA ILE A 77 4.91 5.78 9.77
C ILE A 77 4.03 7.02 9.81
N VAL A 78 2.91 6.95 9.10
CA VAL A 78 1.86 7.97 9.15
C VAL A 78 0.82 7.54 10.17
N VAL A 79 0.30 8.51 10.93
CA VAL A 79 -0.83 8.28 11.84
C VAL A 79 -2.05 9.02 11.30
N TYR A 80 -3.06 8.28 10.90
CA TYR A 80 -4.32 8.82 10.41
C TYR A 80 -5.49 8.32 11.24
N LYS A 81 -6.23 9.20 11.90
CA LYS A 81 -7.31 8.87 12.85
C LYS A 81 -6.91 7.79 13.87
N GLY A 82 -5.67 7.87 14.36
CA GLY A 82 -5.11 6.92 15.31
C GLY A 82 -4.56 5.64 14.69
N LEU A 83 -4.78 5.35 13.41
CA LEU A 83 -4.21 4.19 12.71
C LEU A 83 -2.78 4.48 12.25
N ARG A 84 -1.87 3.54 12.52
CA ARG A 84 -0.47 3.58 12.11
C ARG A 84 -0.31 2.90 10.77
N ILE A 85 0.11 3.65 9.75
CA ILE A 85 0.26 3.19 8.36
C ILE A 85 1.72 3.27 7.96
N LEU A 86 2.31 2.17 7.50
CA LEU A 86 3.68 2.07 7.03
C LEU A 86 3.69 1.73 5.54
N GLY A 87 4.54 2.41 4.75
CA GLY A 87 4.77 2.08 3.34
C GLY A 87 6.07 1.32 3.08
N LEU A 88 6.02 0.31 2.21
CA LEU A 88 7.15 -0.50 1.74
C LEU A 88 7.02 -0.72 0.23
N GLY A 89 7.35 0.30 -0.57
CA GLY A 89 7.25 0.23 -2.03
C GLY A 89 8.32 -0.64 -2.71
N GLY A 90 8.10 -0.87 -4.00
CA GLY A 90 8.95 -1.66 -4.89
C GLY A 90 8.68 -3.15 -4.86
N CYS A 91 9.36 -3.89 -5.75
CA CYS A 91 9.19 -5.34 -5.91
C CYS A 91 10.51 -6.12 -5.78
N VAL A 92 10.41 -7.44 -5.84
CA VAL A 92 11.58 -8.34 -5.90
C VAL A 92 12.35 -8.08 -7.18
N LYS A 93 13.66 -7.94 -7.08
CA LYS A 93 14.53 -7.61 -8.21
C LYS A 93 14.61 -8.76 -9.21
N TYR A 94 14.10 -8.55 -10.41
CA TYR A 94 14.16 -9.47 -11.55
C TYR A 94 14.93 -8.89 -12.75
N ARG A 95 15.15 -7.57 -12.80
CA ARG A 95 15.94 -6.84 -13.81
C ARG A 95 16.62 -5.62 -13.17
N PRO A 96 17.56 -4.95 -13.85
CA PRO A 96 18.02 -3.62 -13.46
C PRO A 96 16.83 -2.63 -13.51
N GLY A 97 16.67 -1.80 -12.47
CA GLY A 97 15.62 -0.78 -12.38
C GLY A 97 15.56 -0.20 -10.98
N GLU A 98 14.95 0.95 -10.87
CA GLU A 98 14.61 1.57 -9.60
C GLU A 98 13.47 0.79 -8.93
N HIS A 99 13.25 1.01 -7.65
CA HIS A 99 12.20 0.34 -6.88
C HIS A 99 12.18 -1.20 -6.99
N GLN A 100 13.33 -1.82 -7.32
CA GLN A 100 13.52 -3.26 -7.34
C GLN A 100 14.59 -3.68 -6.34
N PHE A 101 14.24 -4.53 -5.39
CA PHE A 101 15.07 -4.86 -4.25
C PHE A 101 15.31 -6.36 -4.15
N THR A 102 16.54 -6.74 -3.82
CA THR A 102 16.80 -8.10 -3.35
C THR A 102 16.19 -8.31 -1.97
N GLU A 103 15.93 -9.55 -1.60
CA GLU A 103 15.46 -9.92 -0.26
C GLU A 103 16.31 -9.25 0.86
N LYS A 104 17.65 -9.31 0.73
CA LYS A 104 18.58 -8.67 1.68
C LYS A 104 18.42 -7.14 1.75
N GLN A 105 18.13 -6.48 0.63
CA GLN A 105 17.93 -5.03 0.60
C GLN A 105 16.63 -4.66 1.30
N MET A 106 15.54 -5.40 1.04
CA MET A 106 14.25 -5.19 1.69
C MET A 106 14.35 -5.47 3.20
N GLN A 107 15.00 -6.55 3.61
CA GLN A 107 15.32 -6.83 5.02
C GLN A 107 16.10 -5.68 5.69
N LYS A 108 17.05 -5.06 4.96
CA LYS A 108 17.81 -3.90 5.48
C LYS A 108 16.90 -2.68 5.65
N ARG A 109 15.96 -2.42 4.72
CA ARG A 109 14.94 -1.35 4.86
C ARG A 109 14.11 -1.59 6.11
N ILE A 110 13.52 -2.76 6.27
CA ILE A 110 12.71 -3.15 7.43
C ILE A 110 13.51 -3.00 8.75
N ARG A 111 14.77 -3.42 8.78
CA ARG A 111 15.61 -3.27 9.97
C ARG A 111 15.81 -1.82 10.41
N LYS A 112 15.89 -0.87 9.46
CA LYS A 112 16.00 0.56 9.78
C LYS A 112 14.73 1.10 10.45
N LEU A 113 13.57 0.49 10.19
CA LEU A 113 12.28 0.90 10.74
C LEU A 113 12.07 0.46 12.19
N LYS A 114 12.89 -0.46 12.74
CA LYS A 114 12.70 -1.00 14.11
C LYS A 114 12.53 0.07 15.20
N LYS A 115 13.34 1.16 15.12
CA LYS A 115 13.23 2.25 16.10
C LYS A 115 11.91 3.01 15.98
N LYS A 116 11.43 3.22 14.74
CA LYS A 116 10.15 3.87 14.45
C LYS A 116 9.00 2.98 14.93
N LEU A 117 9.00 1.71 14.55
CA LEU A 117 8.00 0.72 14.98
C LEU A 117 7.89 0.66 16.52
N LYS A 118 9.04 0.63 17.22
CA LYS A 118 9.05 0.69 18.69
C LYS A 118 8.48 2.02 19.21
N LYS A 119 8.83 3.16 18.61
CA LYS A 119 8.34 4.49 19.02
C LYS A 119 6.82 4.59 18.91
N TYR A 120 6.24 4.06 17.82
CA TYR A 120 4.81 4.12 17.56
C TYR A 120 4.02 2.96 18.20
N GLY A 121 4.69 2.00 18.86
CA GLY A 121 4.04 0.85 19.47
C GLY A 121 3.53 -0.18 18.45
N GLY A 122 4.12 -0.23 17.24
CA GLY A 122 3.74 -1.15 16.16
C GLY A 122 3.21 -0.45 14.92
N VAL A 123 2.43 -1.17 14.13
CA VAL A 123 1.79 -0.71 12.90
C VAL A 123 0.46 -1.45 12.71
N ASP A 124 -0.54 -0.78 12.16
CA ASP A 124 -1.89 -1.34 11.94
C ASP A 124 -2.10 -1.75 10.49
N ILE A 125 -1.57 -0.95 9.55
CA ILE A 125 -1.69 -1.15 8.12
C ILE A 125 -0.31 -1.06 7.48
N VAL A 126 0.07 -2.08 6.70
CA VAL A 126 1.24 -2.00 5.80
C VAL A 126 0.75 -1.87 4.38
N LEU A 127 1.26 -0.85 3.70
CA LEU A 127 1.06 -0.59 2.28
C LEU A 127 2.32 -1.00 1.54
N SER A 128 2.25 -1.98 0.65
CA SER A 128 3.38 -2.38 -0.19
C SER A 128 2.99 -2.43 -1.67
N HIS A 129 3.98 -2.49 -2.57
CA HIS A 129 3.71 -2.84 -3.95
C HIS A 129 3.80 -4.36 -4.13
N ALA A 130 4.94 -4.96 -3.80
CA ALA A 130 5.09 -6.41 -3.87
C ALA A 130 4.17 -7.17 -2.92
N PRO A 131 3.73 -8.39 -3.27
CA PRO A 131 3.00 -9.29 -2.39
C PRO A 131 3.88 -9.85 -1.26
N VAL A 132 3.24 -10.46 -0.28
CA VAL A 132 3.87 -11.31 0.74
C VAL A 132 4.12 -12.68 0.14
N ALA A 133 5.32 -13.24 0.31
CA ALA A 133 5.64 -14.56 -0.23
C ALA A 133 4.68 -15.65 0.28
N GLY A 134 4.08 -16.39 -0.66
CA GLY A 134 3.08 -17.42 -0.40
C GLY A 134 1.64 -16.91 -0.27
N TYR A 135 1.40 -15.60 -0.47
CA TYR A 135 0.06 -14.99 -0.35
C TYR A 135 -0.22 -14.07 -1.54
N GLY A 136 -0.82 -14.63 -2.59
CA GLY A 136 -1.16 -13.90 -3.81
C GLY A 136 0.03 -13.57 -4.71
N ASP A 137 1.21 -14.13 -4.46
CA ASP A 137 2.37 -14.08 -5.36
C ASP A 137 2.33 -15.20 -6.41
N LEU A 138 3.16 -15.07 -7.44
CA LEU A 138 3.31 -16.09 -8.48
C LEU A 138 4.71 -16.73 -8.42
N PRO A 139 4.89 -17.95 -8.97
CA PRO A 139 6.16 -18.66 -8.87
C PRO A 139 7.28 -18.09 -9.75
N ASP A 140 6.95 -17.21 -10.69
CA ASP A 140 7.92 -16.57 -11.56
C ASP A 140 8.70 -15.45 -10.85
N MET A 141 9.88 -15.12 -11.38
CA MET A 141 10.80 -14.16 -10.76
C MET A 141 10.25 -12.74 -10.65
N ALA A 142 9.37 -12.33 -11.57
CA ALA A 142 8.86 -10.97 -11.61
C ALA A 142 7.78 -10.72 -10.56
N HIS A 143 6.94 -11.73 -10.29
CA HIS A 143 5.77 -11.61 -9.42
C HIS A 143 5.93 -12.32 -8.06
N LYS A 144 7.16 -12.73 -7.74
CA LYS A 144 7.47 -13.33 -6.45
C LYS A 144 7.33 -12.33 -5.31
N GLY A 145 6.74 -12.75 -4.20
CA GLY A 145 6.66 -11.97 -2.96
C GLY A 145 7.95 -11.96 -2.16
N PHE A 146 8.08 -11.02 -1.21
CA PHE A 146 9.18 -11.00 -0.25
C PHE A 146 8.91 -11.94 0.93
N GLU A 147 9.90 -12.78 1.27
CA GLU A 147 9.84 -13.65 2.46
C GLU A 147 9.89 -12.82 3.76
N CYS A 148 10.69 -11.76 3.78
CA CYS A 148 10.77 -10.87 4.93
C CYS A 148 9.48 -10.09 5.24
N PHE A 149 8.51 -10.05 4.34
CA PHE A 149 7.19 -9.50 4.62
C PHE A 149 6.39 -10.45 5.51
N ARG A 150 6.51 -11.75 5.32
CA ARG A 150 5.94 -12.75 6.23
C ARG A 150 6.57 -12.67 7.62
N ASP A 151 7.92 -12.58 7.69
CA ASP A 151 8.64 -12.40 8.95
C ASP A 151 8.20 -11.10 9.67
N PHE A 152 7.89 -10.05 8.88
CA PHE A 152 7.36 -8.80 9.42
C PHE A 152 5.97 -8.98 10.03
N ILE A 153 5.08 -9.69 9.35
CA ILE A 153 3.74 -9.99 9.86
C ILE A 153 3.84 -10.77 11.17
N ASP A 154 4.69 -11.80 11.22
CA ASP A 154 4.91 -12.60 12.42
C ASP A 154 5.48 -11.81 13.61
N ALA A 155 6.26 -10.75 13.31
CA ALA A 155 6.90 -9.94 14.35
C ALA A 155 6.05 -8.76 14.86
N TYR A 156 5.22 -8.16 14.01
CA TYR A 156 4.52 -6.91 14.31
C TYR A 156 3.00 -7.02 14.23
N HIS A 157 2.44 -8.09 13.69
CA HIS A 157 1.00 -8.39 13.63
C HIS A 157 0.14 -7.23 13.09
N PRO A 158 0.48 -6.61 11.91
CA PRO A 158 -0.38 -5.60 11.34
C PRO A 158 -1.76 -6.21 11.05
N ARG A 159 -2.82 -5.45 11.22
CA ARG A 159 -4.17 -5.94 10.93
C ARG A 159 -4.42 -6.11 9.44
N TYR A 160 -3.84 -5.22 8.64
CA TYR A 160 -3.97 -5.25 7.19
C TYR A 160 -2.61 -5.13 6.50
N TRP A 161 -2.44 -5.94 5.47
CA TRP A 161 -1.36 -5.82 4.50
C TRP A 161 -1.97 -5.62 3.11
N ILE A 162 -1.77 -4.44 2.50
CA ILE A 162 -2.35 -4.10 1.21
C ILE A 162 -1.24 -4.05 0.18
N HIS A 163 -1.41 -4.77 -0.93
CA HIS A 163 -0.40 -4.83 -1.98
C HIS A 163 -1.01 -4.81 -3.38
N GLY A 164 -0.17 -4.67 -4.42
CA GLY A 164 -0.49 -4.78 -5.82
C GLY A 164 0.37 -5.80 -6.55
N HIS A 165 0.94 -5.37 -7.69
CA HIS A 165 1.95 -6.04 -8.49
C HIS A 165 1.47 -7.29 -9.25
N VAL A 166 0.57 -8.07 -8.72
CA VAL A 166 0.04 -9.27 -9.36
C VAL A 166 -1.33 -8.95 -9.97
N HIS A 167 -1.39 -8.89 -11.30
CA HIS A 167 -2.60 -8.52 -12.02
C HIS A 167 -3.59 -9.68 -12.09
N LYS A 168 -4.87 -9.37 -12.00
CA LYS A 168 -5.95 -10.36 -12.17
C LYS A 168 -5.99 -10.98 -13.57
N SER A 169 -5.41 -10.32 -14.57
CA SER A 169 -5.29 -10.84 -15.92
C SER A 169 -4.35 -12.04 -16.04
N TYR A 170 -3.44 -12.23 -15.08
CA TYR A 170 -2.53 -13.38 -15.06
C TYR A 170 -3.21 -14.67 -14.60
N ASP A 171 -4.13 -14.55 -13.65
CA ASP A 171 -4.96 -15.66 -13.17
C ASP A 171 -6.32 -15.11 -12.69
N HIS A 172 -7.36 -15.38 -13.46
CA HIS A 172 -8.73 -14.95 -13.13
C HIS A 172 -9.32 -15.66 -11.91
N THR A 173 -8.72 -16.78 -11.49
CA THR A 173 -9.14 -17.57 -10.32
C THR A 173 -8.44 -17.15 -9.04
N MET A 174 -7.45 -16.24 -9.14
CA MET A 174 -6.64 -15.79 -8.00
C MET A 174 -7.51 -15.14 -6.92
N GLU A 175 -7.38 -15.66 -5.72
CA GLU A 175 -7.96 -15.03 -4.53
C GLU A 175 -7.28 -13.70 -4.23
N ARG A 176 -8.07 -12.68 -3.98
CA ARG A 176 -7.56 -11.34 -3.65
C ARG A 176 -7.32 -11.11 -2.18
N VAL A 177 -7.89 -11.96 -1.33
CA VAL A 177 -7.84 -11.81 0.12
C VAL A 177 -7.30 -13.11 0.73
N HIS A 178 -6.24 -12.98 1.48
CA HIS A 178 -5.64 -14.07 2.24
C HIS A 178 -5.53 -13.67 3.71
N THR A 179 -5.24 -14.63 4.58
CA THR A 179 -4.97 -14.39 5.99
C THR A 179 -3.68 -15.07 6.42
N HIS A 180 -2.86 -14.37 7.23
CA HIS A 180 -1.71 -14.93 7.91
C HIS A 180 -1.76 -14.51 9.39
N GLY A 181 -2.01 -15.47 10.29
CA GLY A 181 -2.39 -15.15 11.66
C GLY A 181 -3.61 -14.25 11.70
N ASP A 182 -3.50 -13.10 12.37
CA ASP A 182 -4.58 -12.10 12.46
C ASP A 182 -4.50 -11.04 11.35
N THR A 183 -3.52 -11.14 10.44
CA THR A 183 -3.33 -10.18 9.35
C THR A 183 -4.17 -10.56 8.13
N THR A 184 -5.00 -9.63 7.67
CA THR A 184 -5.70 -9.73 6.38
C THR A 184 -4.81 -9.14 5.29
N ILE A 185 -4.47 -9.96 4.28
CA ILE A 185 -3.62 -9.59 3.13
C ILE A 185 -4.53 -9.36 1.92
N ILE A 186 -4.45 -8.19 1.30
CA ILE A 186 -5.36 -7.78 0.22
C ILE A 186 -4.57 -7.37 -1.03
N ASN A 187 -4.88 -7.98 -2.17
CA ASN A 187 -4.43 -7.52 -3.48
C ASN A 187 -5.36 -6.43 -4.00
N ALA A 188 -4.81 -5.21 -4.17
CA ALA A 188 -5.53 -4.01 -4.58
C ALA A 188 -5.64 -3.82 -6.10
N CYS A 189 -5.15 -4.74 -6.92
CA CYS A 189 -5.10 -4.60 -8.39
C CYS A 189 -6.39 -4.01 -8.95
N SER A 190 -6.28 -2.96 -9.78
CA SER A 190 -7.31 -2.05 -10.22
C SER A 190 -7.95 -1.29 -9.06
N ARG A 191 -8.86 -1.91 -8.30
CA ARG A 191 -9.44 -1.35 -7.07
C ARG A 191 -9.91 -2.46 -6.12
N TYR A 192 -9.87 -2.15 -4.82
CA TYR A 192 -10.48 -2.94 -3.76
C TYR A 192 -11.06 -2.04 -2.68
N GLU A 193 -12.28 -2.32 -2.24
CA GLU A 193 -12.98 -1.54 -1.21
C GLU A 193 -13.16 -2.40 0.04
N PHE A 194 -12.89 -1.83 1.21
CA PHE A 194 -13.09 -2.50 2.49
C PHE A 194 -13.38 -1.51 3.61
N GLU A 195 -13.89 -2.02 4.70
CA GLU A 195 -14.18 -1.23 5.88
C GLU A 195 -13.27 -1.62 7.04
N ILE A 196 -12.78 -0.62 7.76
CA ILE A 196 -12.02 -0.78 8.98
C ILE A 196 -12.91 -0.38 10.16
N ASP A 197 -13.07 -1.29 11.12
CA ASP A 197 -13.67 -0.97 12.40
C ASP A 197 -12.65 -0.21 13.26
N GLU A 198 -12.85 1.10 13.37
CA GLU A 198 -11.97 1.99 14.13
C GLU A 198 -11.94 1.67 15.63
N GLN A 199 -12.98 1.01 16.16
CA GLN A 199 -13.04 0.63 17.57
C GLN A 199 -12.21 -0.63 17.89
N SER A 200 -11.81 -1.36 16.84
CA SER A 200 -11.00 -2.58 16.99
C SER A 200 -9.49 -2.32 17.16
N PHE A 201 -9.07 -1.05 17.17
CA PHE A 201 -7.66 -0.63 17.31
C PHE A 201 -7.44 0.20 18.57
N GLU A 202 -6.27 0.05 19.19
CA GLU A 202 -5.80 1.03 20.16
C GLU A 202 -5.27 2.27 19.40
N PRO A 203 -5.93 3.43 19.54
CA PRO A 203 -5.56 4.60 18.76
C PRO A 203 -4.20 5.14 19.14
N CYS A 204 -3.33 5.33 18.17
CA CYS A 204 -2.05 5.99 18.37
C CYS A 204 -2.26 7.50 18.57
N THR A 205 -1.75 8.03 19.67
CA THR A 205 -1.84 9.47 20.00
C THR A 205 -0.62 10.28 19.54
N LEU A 206 0.40 9.61 19.02
CA LEU A 206 1.59 10.28 18.50
C LEU A 206 1.29 10.93 17.14
N LYS A 207 1.97 12.04 16.85
CA LYS A 207 1.96 12.62 15.51
C LYS A 207 2.75 11.72 14.56
N GLY A 208 2.19 11.46 13.38
CA GLY A 208 2.86 10.77 12.29
C GLY A 208 4.06 11.56 11.74
N GLU A 209 4.80 10.96 10.81
CA GLU A 209 6.00 11.57 10.22
C GLU A 209 5.67 12.58 9.11
N LEU A 210 4.46 12.58 8.56
CA LEU A 210 4.03 13.63 7.63
C LEU A 210 3.62 14.89 8.39
N PRO A 211 3.90 16.08 7.81
CA PRO A 211 3.63 17.37 8.45
C PRO A 211 2.13 17.71 8.56
N TYR A 212 1.27 16.94 7.89
CA TYR A 212 -0.17 17.19 7.86
C TYR A 212 -0.87 16.45 8.99
N VAL A 213 -1.69 17.18 9.73
CA VAL A 213 -2.68 16.61 10.64
C VAL A 213 -3.96 16.51 9.83
N PHE A 214 -4.30 15.31 9.41
CA PHE A 214 -5.58 15.06 8.76
C PHE A 214 -6.71 15.05 9.79
#